data_24c556bea6c84e5ada21da98db6bcbe1
#
_entry.id   24c556bea6c84e5ada21da98db6bcbe1
#
_cell.length_a   1.000
_cell.length_b   1.000
_cell.length_c   1.000
_cell.angle_alpha   90.00
_cell.angle_beta   90.00
_cell.angle_gamma   90.00
#
_symmetry.space_group_name_H-M   'P 1'
#
loop_
_entity.id
_entity.type
_entity.pdbx_description
1 polymer ?
#
loop_
_entity_poly.entity_id
_entity_poly.type
_entity_poly.pdbx_seq_one_letter_code
_entity_poly.pdbx_strand_id
1 'polypeptide(L)'
;MVKEAYIREMCMNMGCTRAELFKMFAEYQINLTTTYAVIFGIAFVLGLIMVGIGFLPDIKENHKYDNIGFVLLLFGIFTIILSLVGCLIEIPQAIAFHDNPMAAVEHYLDAHVHIVEN
;
A
#
# COMPACT_ATOMS: atom_id res chain seq x y z
N MET A 1 -27.02 11.75 6.82
CA MET A 1 -27.19 11.09 5.57
C MET A 1 -26.60 9.69 5.63
N VAL A 2 -26.24 9.06 4.52
CA VAL A 2 -25.84 7.65 4.55
C VAL A 2 -24.64 7.40 5.48
N LYS A 3 -23.61 8.27 5.45
CA LYS A 3 -22.45 8.12 6.32
C LYS A 3 -22.81 8.22 7.81
N GLU A 4 -23.69 9.14 8.17
CA GLU A 4 -24.11 9.28 9.56
C GLU A 4 -24.94 8.10 10.03
N ALA A 5 -25.83 7.59 9.16
CA ALA A 5 -26.62 6.41 9.46
C ALA A 5 -25.71 5.19 9.67
N TYR A 6 -24.69 5.03 8.83
CA TYR A 6 -23.71 3.97 8.95
C TYR A 6 -22.93 4.07 10.27
N ILE A 7 -22.45 5.25 10.61
CA ILE A 7 -21.71 5.49 11.86
C ILE A 7 -22.58 5.18 13.07
N ARG A 8 -23.84 5.65 13.04
CA ARG A 8 -24.79 5.42 14.14
C ARG A 8 -25.06 3.94 14.34
N GLU A 9 -25.29 3.22 13.25
CA GLU A 9 -25.54 1.78 13.30
C GLU A 9 -24.34 1.02 13.85
N MET A 10 -23.12 1.37 13.40
CA MET A 10 -21.90 0.75 13.89
C MET A 10 -21.67 1.03 15.37
N CYS A 11 -21.93 2.25 15.83
CA CYS A 11 -21.81 2.59 17.24
C CYS A 11 -22.79 1.77 18.10
N MET A 12 -24.02 1.59 17.62
CA MET A 12 -25.02 0.79 18.33
C MET A 12 -24.61 -0.69 18.37
N ASN A 13 -24.14 -1.24 17.26
CA ASN A 13 -23.77 -2.65 17.17
C ASN A 13 -22.53 -2.98 17.98
N MET A 14 -21.57 -2.07 18.05
CA MET A 14 -20.30 -2.28 18.75
C MET A 14 -20.32 -1.77 20.19
N GLY A 15 -21.35 -1.01 20.57
CA GLY A 15 -21.45 -0.46 21.92
C GLY A 15 -20.39 0.60 22.23
N CYS A 16 -19.91 1.31 21.21
CA CYS A 16 -18.85 2.31 21.36
C CYS A 16 -19.37 3.72 21.07
N THR A 17 -18.60 4.72 21.50
CA THR A 17 -18.89 6.12 21.17
C THR A 17 -18.42 6.43 19.76
N ARG A 18 -18.95 7.55 19.21
CA ARG A 18 -18.54 8.02 17.88
C ARG A 18 -17.04 8.31 17.81
N ALA A 19 -16.48 8.90 18.86
CA ALA A 19 -15.06 9.20 18.94
C ALA A 19 -14.20 7.92 18.94
N GLU A 20 -14.63 6.90 19.68
CA GLU A 20 -13.94 5.60 19.71
C GLU A 20 -13.98 4.92 18.34
N LEU A 21 -15.13 4.98 17.67
CA LEU A 21 -15.29 4.41 16.33
C LEU A 21 -14.36 5.09 15.33
N PHE A 22 -14.30 6.42 15.35
CA PHE A 22 -13.40 7.17 14.47
C PHE A 22 -11.95 6.85 14.74
N LYS A 23 -11.58 6.67 15.99
CA LYS A 23 -10.21 6.27 16.35
C LYS A 23 -9.86 4.91 15.76
N MET A 24 -10.78 3.95 15.87
CA MET A 24 -10.59 2.61 15.29
C MET A 24 -10.43 2.66 13.77
N PHE A 25 -11.27 3.43 13.09
CA PHE A 25 -11.17 3.60 11.63
C PHE A 25 -9.86 4.26 11.22
N ALA A 26 -9.44 5.30 11.97
CA ALA A 26 -8.19 6.00 11.68
C ALA A 26 -7.00 5.06 11.84
N GLU A 27 -6.94 4.33 12.95
CA GLU A 27 -5.85 3.37 13.21
C GLU A 27 -5.80 2.29 12.14
N TYR A 28 -6.94 1.74 11.77
CA TYR A 28 -7.02 0.71 10.73
C TYR A 28 -6.49 1.23 9.40
N GLN A 29 -6.96 2.39 8.97
CA GLN A 29 -6.58 2.95 7.67
C GLN A 29 -5.12 3.37 7.64
N ILE A 30 -4.62 3.98 8.72
CA ILE A 30 -3.21 4.37 8.83
C ILE A 30 -2.32 3.13 8.79
N ASN A 31 -2.65 2.10 9.56
CA ASN A 31 -1.88 0.86 9.60
C ASN A 31 -1.88 0.18 8.23
N LEU A 32 -3.03 0.13 7.56
CA LEU A 32 -3.14 -0.49 6.24
C LEU A 32 -2.28 0.24 5.21
N THR A 33 -2.38 1.56 5.16
CA THR A 33 -1.61 2.39 4.22
C THR A 33 -0.11 2.30 4.50
N THR A 34 0.28 2.35 5.77
CA THR A 34 1.68 2.22 6.17
C THR A 34 2.23 0.84 5.79
N THR A 35 1.44 -0.22 6.00
CA THR A 35 1.85 -1.58 5.62
C THR A 35 2.08 -1.69 4.12
N TYR A 36 1.19 -1.15 3.30
CA TYR A 36 1.37 -1.14 1.84
C TYR A 36 2.61 -0.35 1.44
N ALA A 37 2.86 0.81 2.06
CA ALA A 37 4.05 1.61 1.78
C ALA A 37 5.33 0.82 2.07
N VAL A 38 5.37 0.09 3.19
CA VAL A 38 6.51 -0.75 3.56
C VAL A 38 6.69 -1.88 2.56
N ILE A 39 5.61 -2.56 2.16
CA ILE A 39 5.66 -3.66 1.20
C ILE A 39 6.23 -3.15 -0.14
N PHE A 40 5.75 -2.03 -0.65
CA PHE A 40 6.26 -1.45 -1.89
C PHE A 40 7.71 -1.02 -1.78
N GLY A 41 8.13 -0.49 -0.61
CA GLY A 41 9.52 -0.15 -0.35
C GLY A 41 10.43 -1.36 -0.41
N ILE A 42 10.03 -2.46 0.23
CA ILE A 42 10.77 -3.73 0.21
C ILE A 42 10.84 -4.27 -1.23
N ALA A 43 9.73 -4.25 -1.96
CA ALA A 43 9.68 -4.69 -3.36
C ALA A 43 10.62 -3.87 -4.24
N PHE A 44 10.71 -2.57 -4.01
CA PHE A 44 11.62 -1.68 -4.74
C PHE A 44 13.09 -2.10 -4.51
N VAL A 45 13.46 -2.34 -3.25
CA VAL A 45 14.82 -2.78 -2.91
C VAL A 45 15.14 -4.14 -3.55
N LEU A 46 14.19 -5.08 -3.49
CA LEU A 46 14.37 -6.39 -4.13
C LEU A 46 14.54 -6.26 -5.64
N GLY A 47 13.77 -5.38 -6.27
CA GLY A 47 13.91 -5.09 -7.71
C GLY A 47 15.29 -4.56 -8.06
N LEU A 48 15.83 -3.64 -7.25
CA LEU A 48 17.19 -3.11 -7.44
C LEU A 48 18.23 -4.22 -7.31
N ILE A 49 18.09 -5.11 -6.33
CA ILE A 49 18.98 -6.24 -6.14
C ILE A 49 18.95 -7.17 -7.37
N MET A 50 17.75 -7.49 -7.87
CA MET A 50 17.57 -8.34 -9.04
C MET A 50 18.26 -7.74 -10.28
N VAL A 51 18.09 -6.45 -10.51
CA VAL A 51 18.73 -5.74 -11.62
C VAL A 51 20.25 -5.76 -11.45
N GLY A 52 20.74 -5.50 -10.22
CA GLY A 52 22.16 -5.54 -9.93
C GLY A 52 22.77 -6.91 -10.21
N ILE A 53 22.11 -7.98 -9.80
CA ILE A 53 22.56 -9.35 -10.07
C ILE A 53 22.58 -9.61 -11.58
N GLY A 54 21.55 -9.17 -12.31
CA GLY A 54 21.50 -9.35 -13.75
C GLY A 54 22.61 -8.65 -14.53
N PHE A 55 23.19 -7.60 -13.95
CA PHE A 55 24.31 -6.89 -14.55
C PHE A 55 25.68 -7.41 -14.13
N LEU A 56 25.76 -8.43 -13.26
CA LEU A 56 27.07 -8.97 -12.86
C LEU A 56 27.82 -9.54 -14.06
N PRO A 57 29.15 -9.25 -14.17
CA PRO A 57 29.93 -9.73 -15.30
C PRO A 57 29.93 -11.26 -15.45
N ASP A 58 29.96 -11.99 -14.33
CA ASP A 58 29.95 -13.44 -14.32
C ASP A 58 28.72 -14.02 -15.01
N ILE A 59 27.57 -13.35 -14.84
CA ILE A 59 26.32 -13.80 -15.45
C ILE A 59 26.27 -13.41 -16.92
N LYS A 60 26.74 -12.20 -17.27
CA LYS A 60 26.74 -11.72 -18.66
C LYS A 60 27.71 -12.50 -19.56
N GLU A 61 28.86 -12.81 -19.05
CA GLU A 61 29.92 -13.47 -19.83
C GLU A 61 29.72 -14.97 -20.00
N ASN A 62 28.93 -15.58 -19.12
CA ASN A 62 28.68 -17.01 -19.16
C ASN A 62 27.41 -17.31 -19.95
N HIS A 63 27.58 -17.87 -21.15
CA HIS A 63 26.45 -18.20 -22.04
C HIS A 63 25.40 -19.10 -21.40
N LYS A 64 25.78 -19.89 -20.41
CA LYS A 64 24.84 -20.76 -19.68
C LYS A 64 23.82 -19.95 -18.89
N TYR A 65 24.14 -18.71 -18.48
CA TYR A 65 23.28 -17.86 -17.64
C TYR A 65 22.71 -16.67 -18.40
N ASP A 66 22.86 -16.59 -19.72
CA ASP A 66 22.32 -15.47 -20.52
C ASP A 66 20.82 -15.29 -20.31
N ASN A 67 20.07 -16.39 -20.37
CA ASN A 67 18.61 -16.34 -20.20
C ASN A 67 18.22 -15.94 -18.77
N ILE A 68 18.97 -16.41 -17.78
CA ILE A 68 18.72 -16.09 -16.38
C ILE A 68 18.98 -14.59 -16.13
N GLY A 69 20.08 -14.06 -16.67
CA GLY A 69 20.40 -12.64 -16.56
C GLY A 69 19.32 -11.76 -17.19
N PHE A 70 18.86 -12.13 -18.39
CA PHE A 70 17.81 -11.41 -19.09
C PHE A 70 16.50 -11.42 -18.29
N VAL A 71 16.09 -12.58 -17.77
CA VAL A 71 14.88 -12.73 -16.97
C VAL A 71 14.97 -11.90 -15.71
N LEU A 72 16.12 -11.94 -15.01
CA LEU A 72 16.32 -11.13 -13.79
C LEU A 72 16.21 -9.64 -14.07
N LEU A 73 16.82 -9.17 -15.17
CA LEU A 73 16.72 -7.77 -15.57
C LEU A 73 15.27 -7.37 -15.86
N LEU A 74 14.56 -8.21 -16.62
CA LEU A 74 13.17 -7.93 -17.01
C LEU A 74 12.27 -7.86 -15.78
N PHE A 75 12.30 -8.88 -14.92
CA PHE A 75 11.50 -8.92 -13.70
C PHE A 75 11.90 -7.82 -12.73
N GLY A 76 13.19 -7.54 -12.61
CA GLY A 76 13.69 -6.48 -11.73
C GLY A 76 13.19 -5.12 -12.16
N ILE A 77 13.27 -4.80 -13.45
CA ILE A 77 12.77 -3.53 -13.98
C ILE A 77 11.25 -3.42 -13.78
N PHE A 78 10.51 -4.47 -14.07
CA PHE A 78 9.06 -4.51 -13.89
C PHE A 78 8.69 -4.28 -12.41
N THR A 79 9.39 -4.97 -11.49
CA THR A 79 9.17 -4.83 -10.05
C THR A 79 9.50 -3.40 -9.58
N ILE A 80 10.58 -2.80 -10.09
CA ILE A 80 10.95 -1.43 -9.76
C ILE A 80 9.86 -0.46 -10.19
N ILE A 81 9.37 -0.59 -11.42
CA ILE A 81 8.33 0.31 -11.94
C ILE A 81 7.04 0.19 -11.11
N LEU A 82 6.57 -1.03 -10.85
CA LEU A 82 5.36 -1.25 -10.06
C LEU A 82 5.50 -0.72 -8.63
N SER A 83 6.64 -1.00 -7.98
CA SER A 83 6.87 -0.57 -6.61
C SER A 83 7.05 0.94 -6.52
N LEU A 84 7.67 1.57 -7.51
CA LEU A 84 7.79 3.02 -7.55
C LEU A 84 6.41 3.68 -7.64
N VAL A 85 5.54 3.19 -8.52
CA VAL A 85 4.18 3.69 -8.64
C VAL A 85 3.44 3.50 -7.32
N GLY A 86 3.56 2.32 -6.71
CA GLY A 86 2.94 2.04 -5.41
C GLY A 86 3.43 2.98 -4.32
N CYS A 87 4.73 3.22 -4.25
CA CYS A 87 5.31 4.16 -3.27
C CYS A 87 4.81 5.59 -3.49
N LEU A 88 4.72 6.02 -4.75
CA LEU A 88 4.23 7.37 -5.06
C LEU A 88 2.76 7.57 -4.67
N ILE A 89 1.97 6.51 -4.63
CA ILE A 89 0.58 6.56 -4.20
C ILE A 89 0.47 6.43 -2.67
N GLU A 90 1.15 5.45 -2.08
CA GLU A 90 0.93 5.07 -0.68
C GLU A 90 1.68 5.95 0.32
N ILE A 91 2.91 6.39 0.00
CA ILE A 91 3.72 7.19 0.93
C ILE A 91 3.07 8.54 1.22
N PRO A 92 2.62 9.33 0.22
CA PRO A 92 1.92 10.58 0.51
C PRO A 92 0.64 10.38 1.30
N GLN A 93 -0.12 9.31 1.03
CA GLN A 93 -1.33 9.01 1.79
C GLN A 93 -1.01 8.66 3.24
N ALA A 94 0.03 7.86 3.48
CA ALA A 94 0.45 7.50 4.83
C ALA A 94 0.85 8.74 5.63
N ILE A 95 1.60 9.65 5.02
CA ILE A 95 2.01 10.90 5.66
C ILE A 95 0.79 11.77 5.96
N ALA A 96 -0.12 11.91 4.99
CA ALA A 96 -1.32 12.72 5.16
C ALA A 96 -2.21 12.16 6.27
N PHE A 97 -2.36 10.85 6.37
CA PHE A 97 -3.17 10.21 7.40
C PHE A 97 -2.56 10.35 8.79
N HIS A 98 -1.22 10.27 8.89
CA HIS A 98 -0.54 10.52 10.17
C HIS A 98 -0.70 11.97 10.64
N ASP A 99 -0.63 12.92 9.71
CA ASP A 99 -0.78 14.34 10.04
C ASP A 99 -2.25 14.69 10.35
N ASN A 100 -3.19 14.04 9.67
CA ASN A 100 -4.63 14.29 9.84
C ASN A 100 -5.41 12.98 9.89
N PRO A 101 -5.59 12.40 11.09
CA PRO A 101 -6.33 11.15 11.22
C PRO A 101 -7.77 11.19 10.70
N MET A 102 -8.40 12.37 10.70
CA MET A 102 -9.76 12.51 10.15
C MET A 102 -9.80 12.24 8.64
N ALA A 103 -8.73 12.56 7.92
CA ALA A 103 -8.64 12.21 6.50
C ALA A 103 -8.68 10.69 6.30
N ALA A 104 -8.02 9.93 7.19
CA ALA A 104 -8.06 8.47 7.15
C ALA A 104 -9.48 7.95 7.42
N VAL A 105 -10.19 8.54 8.38
CA VAL A 105 -11.57 8.17 8.68
C VAL A 105 -12.48 8.41 7.48
N GLU A 106 -12.36 9.56 6.85
CA GLU A 106 -13.16 9.90 5.66
C GLU A 106 -12.88 8.93 4.51
N HIS A 107 -11.62 8.60 4.28
CA HIS A 107 -11.24 7.65 3.25
C HIS A 107 -11.85 6.27 3.51
N TYR A 108 -11.80 5.81 4.76
CA TYR A 108 -12.38 4.54 5.16
C TYR A 108 -13.89 4.52 4.94
N LEU A 109 -14.57 5.59 5.36
CA LEU A 109 -16.02 5.70 5.24
C LEU A 109 -16.46 5.77 3.77
N ASP A 110 -15.75 6.52 2.95
CA ASP A 110 -16.05 6.62 1.52
C ASP A 110 -15.97 5.26 0.84
N ALA A 111 -14.92 4.48 1.14
CA ALA A 111 -14.75 3.16 0.55
C ALA A 111 -15.86 2.20 0.99
N HIS A 112 -16.20 2.18 2.28
CA HIS A 112 -17.18 1.23 2.81
C HIS A 112 -18.61 1.62 2.52
N VAL A 113 -18.94 2.92 2.61
CA VAL A 113 -20.29 3.42 2.32
C VAL A 113 -20.61 3.27 0.84
N HIS A 114 -19.63 3.49 -0.03
CA HIS A 114 -19.82 3.32 -1.48
C HIS A 114 -20.21 1.87 -1.81
N ILE A 115 -19.61 0.90 -1.15
CA ILE A 115 -19.94 -0.52 -1.33
C ILE A 115 -21.37 -0.79 -0.87
N VAL A 116 -21.79 -0.20 0.25
CA VAL A 116 -23.14 -0.40 0.80
C VAL A 116 -24.22 0.24 -0.07
N GLU A 117 -23.93 1.39 -0.68
CA GLU A 117 -24.89 2.08 -1.57
C GLU A 117 -25.14 1.32 -2.87
N ASN A 118 -24.19 0.51 -3.31
CA ASN A 118 -24.32 -0.30 -4.52
C ASN A 118 -24.91 -1.67 -4.17
#